data_38d5c358c70be1e35d3d24d7cbecfa6b
#
_entry.id   38d5c358c70be1e35d3d24d7cbecfa6b
#
_cell.length_a   1.000
_cell.length_b   1.000
_cell.length_c   1.000
_cell.angle_alpha   90.00
_cell.angle_beta   90.00
_cell.angle_gamma   90.00
#
_symmetry.space_group_name_H-M   'P 1'
#
loop_
_entity.id
_entity.type
_entity.pdbx_description
1 polymer ?
#
loop_
_entity_poly.entity_id
_entity_poly.type
_entity_poly.pdbx_seq_one_letter_code
_entity_poly.pdbx_strand_id
1 'polypeptide(L)'
;MHTKWEQIRKRVFLVSVILTAAMLVGVSYLTSQSAAATLSTQERAVELFPFAFRKHYHNPLWLHLELNSPRHLAHVYEFGFLGLFAALMMLTVPCPVKKAGHSSGTRVSIRLGIAVALCAAVSVLDQVHKIFVEYRHFDLLDLRLDAIGYVGAVLVVTILYLVFCWKICSREKLPKEKLPQEQWT
;
A
#
# COMPACT_ATOMS: atom_id res chain seq x y z
N MET A 1 20.85 -16.53 13.31
CA MET A 1 19.98 -16.13 12.18
C MET A 1 18.72 -15.37 12.64
N HIS A 2 18.09 -15.75 13.76
CA HIS A 2 16.85 -15.13 14.29
C HIS A 2 16.97 -13.62 14.54
N THR A 3 18.10 -13.15 15.08
CA THR A 3 18.33 -11.74 15.41
C THR A 3 18.41 -10.81 14.18
N LYS A 4 19.00 -11.26 13.06
CA LYS A 4 19.07 -10.44 11.84
C LYS A 4 17.70 -10.19 11.24
N TRP A 5 16.83 -11.21 11.19
CA TRP A 5 15.47 -11.07 10.69
C TRP A 5 14.59 -10.15 11.54
N GLU A 6 14.76 -10.21 12.86
CA GLU A 6 14.06 -9.27 13.75
C GLU A 6 14.52 -7.82 13.56
N GLN A 7 15.80 -7.59 13.33
CA GLN A 7 16.33 -6.26 13.05
C GLN A 7 15.82 -5.73 11.70
N ILE A 8 15.80 -6.57 10.64
CA ILE A 8 15.24 -6.19 9.34
C ILE A 8 13.77 -5.83 9.49
N ARG A 9 12.99 -6.67 10.18
CA ARG A 9 11.56 -6.42 10.40
C ARG A 9 11.32 -5.10 11.13
N LYS A 10 12.07 -4.80 12.17
CA LYS A 10 11.98 -3.53 12.91
C LYS A 10 12.32 -2.33 12.04
N ARG A 11 13.34 -2.44 11.19
CA ARG A 11 13.71 -1.37 10.24
C ARG A 11 12.62 -1.15 9.19
N VAL A 12 12.10 -2.22 8.59
CA VAL A 12 11.00 -2.12 7.62
C VAL A 12 9.76 -1.52 8.27
N PHE A 13 9.42 -1.91 9.50
CA PHE A 13 8.33 -1.31 10.25
C PHE A 13 8.53 0.20 10.44
N LEU A 14 9.69 0.62 10.95
CA LEU A 14 9.98 2.04 11.19
C LEU A 14 9.91 2.86 9.89
N VAL A 15 10.53 2.37 8.82
CA VAL A 15 10.49 3.03 7.51
C VAL A 15 9.05 3.12 7.00
N SER A 16 8.26 2.05 7.12
CA SER A 16 6.85 2.05 6.69
C SER A 16 6.00 3.03 7.50
N VAL A 17 6.24 3.17 8.82
CA VAL A 17 5.57 4.17 9.66
C VAL A 17 5.90 5.59 9.19
N ILE A 18 7.17 5.88 8.94
CA ILE A 18 7.62 7.20 8.47
C ILE A 18 6.99 7.52 7.11
N LEU A 19 7.00 6.56 6.17
CA LEU A 19 6.43 6.75 4.84
C LEU A 19 4.90 6.90 4.89
N THR A 20 4.22 6.14 5.74
CA THR A 20 2.76 6.31 5.95
C THR A 20 2.46 7.71 6.50
N ALA A 21 3.21 8.17 7.50
CA ALA A 21 3.04 9.50 8.05
C ALA A 21 3.32 10.60 7.00
N ALA A 22 4.38 10.45 6.20
CA ALA A 22 4.70 11.37 5.12
C ALA A 22 3.57 11.42 4.06
N MET A 23 2.99 10.26 3.70
CA MET A 23 1.85 10.20 2.79
C MET A 23 0.61 10.90 3.37
N LEU A 24 0.31 10.72 4.66
CA LEU A 24 -0.81 11.42 5.32
C LEU A 24 -0.63 12.94 5.27
N VAL A 25 0.58 13.43 5.55
CA VAL A 25 0.90 14.87 5.45
C VAL A 25 0.77 15.34 3.99
N GLY A 26 1.27 14.55 3.03
CA GLY A 26 1.18 14.87 1.60
C GLY A 26 -0.27 14.97 1.12
N VAL A 27 -1.10 13.97 1.41
CA VAL A 27 -2.54 13.97 1.06
C VAL A 27 -3.23 15.17 1.71
N SER A 28 -3.01 15.43 3.01
CA SER A 28 -3.61 16.59 3.70
C SER A 28 -3.18 17.91 3.09
N TYR A 29 -1.93 18.05 2.67
CA TYR A 29 -1.41 19.24 2.00
C TYR A 29 -2.09 19.44 0.64
N LEU A 30 -2.16 18.39 -0.19
CA LEU A 30 -2.79 18.46 -1.53
C LEU A 30 -4.28 18.77 -1.44
N THR A 31 -4.97 18.22 -0.44
CA THR A 31 -6.40 18.49 -0.20
C THR A 31 -6.64 19.95 0.23
N SER A 32 -5.71 20.53 0.99
CA SER A 32 -5.81 21.91 1.46
C SER A 32 -5.55 22.95 0.35
N GLN A 33 -5.09 22.54 -0.82
CA GLN A 33 -4.85 23.44 -1.95
C GLN A 33 -6.19 23.93 -2.55
N SER A 34 -6.24 25.21 -2.94
CA SER A 34 -7.34 25.74 -3.74
C SER A 34 -7.42 25.07 -5.11
N ALA A 35 -8.55 25.14 -5.79
CA ALA A 35 -8.72 24.56 -7.12
C ALA A 35 -7.66 25.03 -8.12
N ALA A 36 -7.30 26.31 -8.12
CA ALA A 36 -6.27 26.88 -9.00
C ALA A 36 -4.87 26.32 -8.69
N ALA A 37 -4.51 26.23 -7.39
CA ALA A 37 -3.23 25.64 -6.97
C ALA A 37 -3.14 24.15 -7.32
N THR A 38 -4.25 23.43 -7.25
CA THR A 38 -4.32 22.02 -7.65
C THR A 38 -4.03 21.85 -9.15
N LEU A 39 -4.59 22.71 -10.01
CA LEU A 39 -4.33 22.66 -11.45
C LEU A 39 -2.84 22.85 -11.75
N SER A 40 -2.20 23.87 -11.16
CA SER A 40 -0.77 24.09 -11.35
C SER A 40 0.11 22.95 -10.85
N THR A 41 -0.29 22.29 -9.74
CA THR A 41 0.38 21.10 -9.22
C THR A 41 0.23 19.91 -10.17
N GLN A 42 -0.95 19.71 -10.76
CA GLN A 42 -1.20 18.66 -11.76
C GLN A 42 -0.37 18.88 -13.04
N GLU A 43 -0.31 20.10 -13.55
CA GLU A 43 0.51 20.44 -14.72
C GLU A 43 1.98 20.09 -14.48
N ARG A 44 2.55 20.49 -13.33
CA ARG A 44 3.92 20.13 -12.95
C ARG A 44 4.11 18.61 -12.80
N ALA A 45 3.15 17.90 -12.22
CA ALA A 45 3.24 16.44 -12.08
C ALA A 45 3.25 15.75 -13.46
N VAL A 46 2.44 16.20 -14.41
CA VAL A 46 2.43 15.68 -15.78
C VAL A 46 3.74 15.95 -16.50
N GLU A 47 4.34 17.13 -16.31
CA GLU A 47 5.65 17.48 -16.88
C GLU A 47 6.79 16.63 -16.31
N LEU A 48 6.79 16.40 -14.99
CA LEU A 48 7.83 15.63 -14.29
C LEU A 48 7.71 14.12 -14.52
N PHE A 49 6.48 13.63 -14.66
CA PHE A 49 6.19 12.19 -14.77
C PHE A 49 5.29 11.87 -15.98
N PRO A 50 5.70 12.19 -17.22
CA PRO A 50 4.83 12.05 -18.40
C PRO A 50 4.37 10.61 -18.64
N PHE A 51 5.15 9.59 -18.22
CA PHE A 51 4.77 8.19 -18.35
C PHE A 51 3.64 7.80 -17.38
N ALA A 52 3.65 8.34 -16.17
CA ALA A 52 2.64 8.02 -15.15
C ALA A 52 1.28 8.64 -15.48
N PHE A 53 1.27 9.78 -16.17
CA PHE A 53 0.05 10.53 -16.50
C PHE A 53 -0.32 10.48 -17.99
N ARG A 54 0.24 9.51 -18.73
CA ARG A 54 -0.06 9.36 -20.16
C ARG A 54 -1.53 9.01 -20.38
N LYS A 55 -2.21 9.79 -21.22
CA LYS A 55 -3.60 9.54 -21.59
C LYS A 55 -3.71 8.29 -22.46
N HIS A 56 -4.50 7.31 -22.05
CA HIS A 56 -4.78 6.09 -22.79
C HIS A 56 -6.19 6.10 -23.36
N TYR A 57 -6.43 6.96 -24.36
CA TYR A 57 -7.75 7.18 -24.96
C TYR A 57 -8.42 5.94 -25.57
N HIS A 58 -7.66 4.90 -25.87
CA HIS A 58 -8.17 3.69 -26.55
C HIS A 58 -8.34 2.48 -25.63
N ASN A 59 -8.06 2.61 -24.34
CA ASN A 59 -8.25 1.50 -23.41
C ASN A 59 -9.67 1.58 -22.80
N PRO A 60 -10.57 0.64 -23.12
CA PRO A 60 -11.95 0.69 -22.63
C PRO A 60 -12.04 0.59 -21.10
N LEU A 61 -11.10 -0.12 -20.44
CA LEU A 61 -11.05 -0.21 -18.99
C LEU A 61 -10.72 1.14 -18.35
N TRP A 62 -9.75 1.88 -18.90
CA TRP A 62 -9.36 3.21 -18.43
C TRP A 62 -10.47 4.24 -18.65
N LEU A 63 -11.19 4.12 -19.78
CA LEU A 63 -12.35 4.97 -20.07
C LEU A 63 -13.49 4.70 -19.06
N HIS A 64 -13.76 3.42 -18.77
CA HIS A 64 -14.80 3.02 -17.82
C HIS A 64 -14.52 3.44 -16.38
N LEU A 65 -13.24 3.50 -15.99
CA LEU A 65 -12.78 3.95 -14.68
C LEU A 65 -12.48 5.45 -14.63
N GLU A 66 -12.76 6.18 -15.70
CA GLU A 66 -12.48 7.63 -15.82
C GLU A 66 -11.02 8.03 -15.55
N LEU A 67 -10.08 7.11 -15.77
CA LEU A 67 -8.64 7.30 -15.49
C LEU A 67 -7.91 8.16 -16.53
N ASN A 68 -8.64 8.84 -17.42
CA ASN A 68 -8.07 9.72 -18.44
C ASN A 68 -7.68 11.11 -17.90
N SER A 69 -8.07 11.44 -16.69
CA SER A 69 -7.72 12.69 -16.03
C SER A 69 -6.47 12.51 -15.16
N PRO A 70 -5.46 13.41 -15.24
CA PRO A 70 -4.32 13.39 -14.33
C PRO A 70 -4.74 13.43 -12.85
N ARG A 71 -5.80 14.15 -12.52
CA ARG A 71 -6.37 14.20 -11.18
C ARG A 71 -6.81 12.82 -10.70
N HIS A 72 -7.56 12.10 -11.52
CA HIS A 72 -8.05 10.77 -11.16
C HIS A 72 -6.91 9.76 -10.99
N LEU A 73 -5.89 9.82 -11.87
CA LEU A 73 -4.69 9.00 -11.72
C LEU A 73 -3.91 9.35 -10.44
N ALA A 74 -3.82 10.63 -10.08
CA ALA A 74 -3.18 11.06 -8.85
C ALA A 74 -3.84 10.41 -7.62
N HIS A 75 -5.17 10.38 -7.52
CA HIS A 75 -5.90 9.70 -6.45
C HIS A 75 -5.52 8.22 -6.33
N VAL A 76 -5.48 7.49 -7.46
CA VAL A 76 -5.10 6.08 -7.47
C VAL A 76 -3.66 5.89 -6.99
N TYR A 77 -2.72 6.75 -7.40
CA TYR A 77 -1.32 6.66 -6.96
C TYR A 77 -1.15 7.04 -5.50
N GLU A 78 -1.71 8.15 -5.06
CA GLU A 78 -1.60 8.64 -3.68
C GLU A 78 -2.12 7.59 -2.69
N PHE A 79 -3.34 7.10 -2.91
CA PHE A 79 -3.93 6.08 -2.06
C PHE A 79 -3.32 4.69 -2.30
N GLY A 80 -2.78 4.41 -3.49
CA GLY A 80 -1.99 3.23 -3.77
C GLY A 80 -0.72 3.17 -2.92
N PHE A 81 0.05 4.26 -2.87
CA PHE A 81 1.24 4.34 -2.00
C PHE A 81 0.87 4.31 -0.52
N LEU A 82 -0.20 5.00 -0.11
CA LEU A 82 -0.69 4.93 1.26
C LEU A 82 -1.05 3.48 1.66
N GLY A 83 -1.78 2.76 0.80
CA GLY A 83 -2.14 1.36 1.00
C GLY A 83 -0.93 0.43 1.06
N LEU A 84 0.06 0.65 0.19
CA LEU A 84 1.33 -0.08 0.18
C LEU A 84 2.06 0.04 1.53
N PHE A 85 2.27 1.28 2.00
CA PHE A 85 3.00 1.51 3.23
C PHE A 85 2.21 1.09 4.47
N ALA A 86 0.89 1.30 4.50
CA ALA A 86 0.02 0.83 5.56
C ALA A 86 0.03 -0.71 5.67
N ALA A 87 -0.03 -1.42 4.54
CA ALA A 87 0.05 -2.88 4.52
C ALA A 87 1.41 -3.40 5.00
N LEU A 88 2.52 -2.81 4.53
CA LEU A 88 3.86 -3.15 4.99
C LEU A 88 4.04 -2.87 6.49
N MET A 89 3.55 -1.73 6.97
CA MET A 89 3.55 -1.38 8.39
C MET A 89 2.80 -2.45 9.21
N MET A 90 1.58 -2.81 8.82
CA MET A 90 0.75 -3.77 9.54
C MET A 90 1.33 -5.19 9.50
N LEU A 91 1.93 -5.63 8.40
CA LEU A 91 2.58 -6.95 8.31
C LEU A 91 3.85 -7.02 9.16
N THR A 92 4.57 -5.91 9.31
CA THR A 92 5.85 -5.87 10.02
C THR A 92 5.73 -5.46 11.49
N VAL A 93 4.54 -5.09 11.97
CA VAL A 93 4.30 -4.77 13.40
C VAL A 93 4.97 -5.82 14.29
N PRO A 94 5.85 -5.41 15.22
CA PRO A 94 6.46 -6.32 16.18
C PRO A 94 5.36 -6.95 17.05
N CYS A 95 5.18 -8.27 16.93
CA CYS A 95 4.26 -8.98 17.83
C CYS A 95 5.03 -9.40 19.08
N PRO A 96 4.53 -9.13 20.29
CA PRO A 96 5.00 -9.83 21.46
C PRO A 96 4.70 -11.32 21.26
N VAL A 97 5.77 -12.11 21.43
CA VAL A 97 5.72 -13.57 21.22
C VAL A 97 4.73 -14.21 22.17
N LYS A 98 3.90 -15.10 21.62
CA LYS A 98 3.12 -16.10 22.33
C LYS A 98 1.91 -15.62 23.16
N LYS A 99 0.77 -15.44 22.51
CA LYS A 99 -0.48 -15.98 23.06
C LYS A 99 -1.02 -17.00 22.07
N ALA A 100 -1.03 -18.25 22.52
CA ALA A 100 -1.54 -19.41 21.80
C ALA A 100 -3.02 -19.20 21.41
N GLY A 101 -3.40 -19.63 20.22
CA GLY A 101 -4.81 -19.84 19.87
C GLY A 101 -5.27 -19.37 18.51
N HIS A 102 -4.62 -18.39 17.85
CA HIS A 102 -5.04 -17.96 16.51
C HIS A 102 -4.06 -18.43 15.44
N SER A 103 -4.60 -19.00 14.37
CA SER A 103 -3.84 -19.42 13.19
C SER A 103 -3.05 -18.21 12.66
N SER A 104 -1.85 -18.45 12.16
CA SER A 104 -0.99 -17.41 11.58
C SER A 104 -1.70 -16.63 10.45
N GLY A 105 -2.50 -17.31 9.65
CA GLY A 105 -3.30 -16.73 8.56
C GLY A 105 -4.35 -15.72 9.06
N THR A 106 -5.08 -16.06 10.12
CA THR A 106 -6.10 -15.16 10.70
C THR A 106 -5.50 -13.84 11.17
N ARG A 107 -4.31 -13.89 11.77
CA ARG A 107 -3.62 -12.66 12.22
C ARG A 107 -3.19 -11.77 11.05
N VAL A 108 -2.73 -12.36 9.94
CA VAL A 108 -2.35 -11.62 8.73
C VAL A 108 -3.59 -10.95 8.13
N SER A 109 -4.70 -11.68 7.99
CA SER A 109 -5.95 -11.14 7.44
C SER A 109 -6.49 -9.97 8.26
N ILE A 110 -6.48 -10.07 9.60
CA ILE A 110 -6.90 -8.98 10.49
C ILE A 110 -6.01 -7.74 10.29
N ARG A 111 -4.69 -7.90 10.20
CA ARG A 111 -3.75 -6.79 10.01
C ARG A 111 -3.96 -6.08 8.67
N LEU A 112 -4.16 -6.85 7.61
CA LEU A 112 -4.46 -6.28 6.29
C LEU A 112 -5.84 -5.61 6.28
N GLY A 113 -6.84 -6.18 6.96
CA GLY A 113 -8.13 -5.54 7.16
C GLY A 113 -8.03 -4.20 7.88
N ILE A 114 -7.18 -4.09 8.91
CA ILE A 114 -6.89 -2.83 9.60
C ILE A 114 -6.22 -1.83 8.64
N ALA A 115 -5.27 -2.26 7.81
CA ALA A 115 -4.64 -1.37 6.82
C ALA A 115 -5.67 -0.80 5.84
N VAL A 116 -6.57 -1.64 5.31
CA VAL A 116 -7.67 -1.20 4.44
C VAL A 116 -8.60 -0.22 5.16
N ALA A 117 -8.99 -0.53 6.39
CA ALA A 117 -9.89 0.34 7.18
C ALA A 117 -9.26 1.70 7.47
N LEU A 118 -7.96 1.76 7.77
CA LEU A 118 -7.23 3.01 7.96
C LEU A 118 -7.20 3.84 6.66
N CYS A 119 -6.89 3.22 5.52
CA CYS A 119 -6.89 3.91 4.22
C CYS A 119 -8.29 4.43 3.87
N ALA A 120 -9.33 3.63 4.09
CA ALA A 120 -10.71 4.04 3.86
C ALA A 120 -11.12 5.24 4.74
N ALA A 121 -10.74 5.21 6.02
CA ALA A 121 -10.98 6.33 6.92
C ALA A 121 -10.28 7.62 6.44
N VAL A 122 -9.02 7.52 5.99
CA VAL A 122 -8.28 8.66 5.44
C VAL A 122 -8.95 9.18 4.17
N SER A 123 -9.38 8.30 3.26
CA SER A 123 -10.07 8.69 2.03
C SER A 123 -11.39 9.44 2.32
N VAL A 124 -12.19 8.96 3.27
CA VAL A 124 -13.41 9.65 3.69
C VAL A 124 -13.08 11.01 4.31
N LEU A 125 -12.07 11.08 5.18
CA LEU A 125 -11.63 12.34 5.79
C LEU A 125 -11.12 13.33 4.74
N ASP A 126 -10.41 12.88 3.72
CA ASP A 126 -9.98 13.69 2.58
C ASP A 126 -11.19 14.32 1.88
N GLN A 127 -12.21 13.52 1.56
CA GLN A 127 -13.41 14.03 0.91
C GLN A 127 -14.21 14.98 1.79
N VAL A 128 -14.30 14.71 3.10
CA VAL A 128 -14.94 15.62 4.06
C VAL A 128 -14.15 16.93 4.17
N HIS A 129 -12.82 16.87 4.19
CA HIS A 129 -11.99 18.07 4.23
C HIS A 129 -12.21 18.97 3.00
N LYS A 130 -12.39 18.38 1.81
CA LYS A 130 -12.67 19.14 0.57
C LYS A 130 -13.90 20.06 0.68
N ILE A 131 -14.89 19.72 1.50
CA ILE A 131 -16.08 20.55 1.70
C ILE A 131 -15.75 21.91 2.34
N PHE A 132 -14.66 21.98 3.12
CA PHE A 132 -14.19 23.18 3.79
C PHE A 132 -13.19 24.00 2.96
N VAL A 133 -12.79 23.48 1.78
CA VAL A 133 -11.85 24.17 0.89
C VAL A 133 -12.61 24.89 -0.23
N GLU A 134 -12.25 26.13 -0.46
CA GLU A 134 -12.90 27.00 -1.45
C GLU A 134 -12.87 26.39 -2.86
N TYR A 135 -14.04 26.39 -3.53
CA TYR A 135 -14.26 25.83 -4.87
C TYR A 135 -13.97 24.32 -5.01
N ARG A 136 -14.07 23.58 -3.91
CA ARG A 136 -14.01 22.11 -3.94
C ARG A 136 -15.32 21.51 -3.46
N HIS A 137 -15.60 20.29 -3.96
CA HIS A 137 -16.82 19.54 -3.61
C HIS A 137 -16.45 18.12 -3.23
N PHE A 138 -17.33 17.49 -2.45
CA PHE A 138 -17.30 16.06 -2.19
C PHE A 138 -17.56 15.32 -3.51
N ASP A 139 -16.69 14.38 -3.87
CA ASP A 139 -16.79 13.60 -5.08
C ASP A 139 -16.71 12.10 -4.78
N LEU A 140 -17.80 11.38 -5.07
CA LEU A 140 -17.86 9.91 -4.91
C LEU A 140 -16.93 9.17 -5.87
N LEU A 141 -16.60 9.78 -7.02
CA LEU A 141 -15.66 9.19 -7.95
C LEU A 141 -14.25 9.17 -7.36
N ASP A 142 -13.80 10.27 -6.78
CA ASP A 142 -12.50 10.33 -6.08
C ASP A 142 -12.43 9.23 -5.01
N LEU A 143 -13.49 9.03 -4.22
CA LEU A 143 -13.55 7.97 -3.21
C LEU A 143 -13.41 6.54 -3.79
N ARG A 144 -14.01 6.30 -4.96
CA ARG A 144 -13.86 5.01 -5.67
C ARG A 144 -12.43 4.81 -6.18
N LEU A 145 -11.82 5.86 -6.72
CA LEU A 145 -10.45 5.83 -7.23
C LEU A 145 -9.43 5.60 -6.10
N ASP A 146 -9.63 6.25 -4.95
CA ASP A 146 -8.87 6.00 -3.73
C ASP A 146 -8.97 4.53 -3.32
N ALA A 147 -10.20 3.97 -3.34
CA ALA A 147 -10.43 2.57 -3.01
C ALA A 147 -9.70 1.62 -3.96
N ILE A 148 -9.73 1.89 -5.27
CA ILE A 148 -8.96 1.12 -6.27
C ILE A 148 -7.48 1.17 -5.94
N GLY A 149 -6.94 2.35 -5.58
CA GLY A 149 -5.56 2.54 -5.22
C GLY A 149 -5.15 1.70 -4.00
N TYR A 150 -5.76 1.93 -2.84
CA TYR A 150 -5.33 1.26 -1.61
C TYR A 150 -5.67 -0.24 -1.59
N VAL A 151 -6.83 -0.66 -2.11
CA VAL A 151 -7.17 -2.09 -2.17
C VAL A 151 -6.23 -2.82 -3.12
N GLY A 152 -5.98 -2.24 -4.31
CA GLY A 152 -5.04 -2.80 -5.28
C GLY A 152 -3.64 -2.98 -4.68
N ALA A 153 -3.12 -1.97 -3.99
CA ALA A 153 -1.82 -2.04 -3.32
C ALA A 153 -1.77 -3.11 -2.22
N VAL A 154 -2.81 -3.17 -1.36
CA VAL A 154 -2.91 -4.19 -0.30
C VAL A 154 -2.95 -5.60 -0.90
N LEU A 155 -3.68 -5.81 -2.00
CA LEU A 155 -3.73 -7.10 -2.70
C LEU A 155 -2.35 -7.48 -3.25
N VAL A 156 -1.63 -6.57 -3.89
CA VAL A 156 -0.26 -6.81 -4.40
C VAL A 156 0.67 -7.20 -3.26
N VAL A 157 0.66 -6.46 -2.15
CA VAL A 157 1.48 -6.78 -0.97
C VAL A 157 1.12 -8.15 -0.41
N THR A 158 -0.17 -8.49 -0.37
CA THR A 158 -0.66 -9.79 0.11
C THR A 158 -0.14 -10.92 -0.76
N ILE A 159 -0.24 -10.79 -2.08
CA ILE A 159 0.25 -11.80 -3.03
C ILE A 159 1.76 -12.00 -2.87
N LEU A 160 2.54 -10.91 -2.82
CA LEU A 160 3.98 -10.96 -2.63
C LEU A 160 4.35 -11.65 -1.30
N TYR A 161 3.63 -11.32 -0.22
CA TYR A 161 3.81 -11.96 1.08
C TYR A 161 3.53 -13.46 1.04
N LEU A 162 2.43 -13.88 0.41
CA LEU A 162 2.07 -15.29 0.27
C LEU A 162 3.11 -16.07 -0.58
N VAL A 163 3.55 -15.50 -1.70
CA VAL A 163 4.62 -16.08 -2.55
C VAL A 163 5.91 -16.23 -1.76
N PHE A 164 6.27 -15.24 -0.96
CA PHE A 164 7.46 -15.29 -0.12
C PHE A 164 7.35 -16.39 0.95
N CYS A 165 6.23 -16.47 1.65
CA CYS A 165 5.97 -17.54 2.64
C CYS A 165 6.01 -18.94 2.00
N TRP A 166 5.41 -19.08 0.82
CA TRP A 166 5.41 -20.35 0.09
C TRP A 166 6.83 -20.78 -0.30
N LYS A 167 7.66 -19.88 -0.82
CA LYS A 167 9.05 -20.17 -1.19
C LYS A 167 9.89 -20.62 0.01
N ILE A 168 9.71 -20.00 1.18
CA ILE A 168 10.43 -20.39 2.40
C ILE A 168 9.99 -21.78 2.84
N CYS A 169 8.68 -22.02 2.92
CA CYS A 169 8.14 -23.32 3.33
C CYS A 169 8.54 -24.45 2.38
N SER A 170 8.63 -24.17 1.08
CA SER A 170 9.08 -25.16 0.08
C SER A 170 10.57 -25.51 0.21
N ARG A 171 11.41 -24.55 0.61
CA ARG A 171 12.84 -24.80 0.84
C ARG A 171 13.13 -25.65 2.08
N GLU A 172 12.30 -25.54 3.12
CA GLU A 172 12.45 -26.35 4.33
C GLU A 172 12.04 -27.81 4.14
N LYS A 173 11.24 -28.11 3.10
CA LYS A 173 10.78 -29.47 2.76
C LYS A 173 11.77 -30.26 1.90
N LEU A 174 12.85 -29.67 1.39
CA LEU A 174 13.92 -30.42 0.69
C LEU A 174 14.61 -31.31 1.71
N PRO A 175 14.69 -32.64 1.46
CA PRO A 175 15.38 -33.56 2.35
C PRO A 175 16.84 -33.08 2.47
N LYS A 176 17.31 -32.92 3.71
CA LYS A 176 18.76 -32.83 3.95
C LYS A 176 19.31 -34.18 3.50
N GLU A 177 19.94 -34.23 2.33
CA GLU A 177 20.65 -35.35 1.83
C GLU A 177 21.59 -35.84 2.93
N LYS A 178 21.32 -37.04 3.44
CA LYS A 178 22.18 -37.65 4.48
C LYS A 178 23.56 -37.75 3.87
N LEU A 179 24.49 -36.93 4.35
CA LEU A 179 25.92 -37.11 4.06
C LEU A 179 26.27 -38.59 4.32
N PRO A 180 26.91 -39.27 3.39
CA PRO A 180 27.37 -40.66 3.61
C PRO A 180 28.22 -40.65 4.86
N GLN A 181 27.86 -41.50 5.83
CA GLN A 181 28.78 -41.80 6.92
C GLN A 181 29.97 -42.51 6.31
N GLU A 182 31.07 -41.79 6.13
CA GLU A 182 32.36 -42.43 5.85
C GLU A 182 32.64 -43.45 6.96
N GLN A 183 32.53 -44.71 6.59
CA GLN A 183 32.99 -45.81 7.42
C GLN A 183 34.51 -45.70 7.53
N TRP A 184 34.97 -45.17 8.66
CA TRP A 184 36.37 -45.35 9.06
C TRP A 184 36.52 -46.76 9.63
N THR A 185 37.00 -47.69 8.84
CA THR A 185 37.61 -48.96 9.26
C THR A 185 39.09 -48.78 9.40
#